data_da32230d76e2438aabf021c536e62607
#
_entry.id   da32230d76e2438aabf021c536e62607
#
_cell.length_a   1.000
_cell.length_b   1.000
_cell.length_c   1.000
_cell.angle_alpha   90.00
_cell.angle_beta   90.00
_cell.angle_gamma   90.00
#
_symmetry.space_group_name_H-M   'P 1'
#
loop_
_entity.id
_entity.type
_entity.pdbx_description
1 polymer ?
#
loop_
_entity_poly.entity_id
_entity_poly.type
_entity_poly.pdbx_seq_one_letter_code
_entity_poly.pdbx_strand_id
1 'polypeptide(L)'
;MRYLIKFSYDGTNYCGFQTQTGLNTIQERLEEALSKVNDKPTKIVATGRTDKGVHALCQCGHADIDVNINEYKLKRALNSNLPEDIHVIETKQVSDDFHARYNIKNKEYRYIISLGEYNPIERNYVFQYNYKLDVEAMKKAIKYFEGKHDFRAFVTDNKEKENCVRTIFQTDIVEDQDKIIIKFIGDGFLRYQVRNMVGYLIKVGEDKVSPESVIEVIESKDRTKSGKTAPAEGLYLYNVEYEENINDWFNINIRNIYNSWLFRNRWWYQINNINYSNIITICLSSS
;
A
#
# COMPACT_ATOMS: atom_id res chain seq x y z
N MET A 1 23.72 -10.34 -10.94
CA MET A 1 22.91 -9.25 -11.53
C MET A 1 21.77 -8.94 -10.58
N ARG A 2 21.55 -7.66 -10.24
CA ARG A 2 20.44 -7.24 -9.40
C ARG A 2 19.20 -6.92 -10.21
N TYR A 3 18.04 -7.43 -9.74
CA TYR A 3 16.74 -7.15 -10.36
C TYR A 3 15.82 -6.47 -9.35
N LEU A 4 15.20 -5.37 -9.78
CA LEU A 4 14.03 -4.81 -9.14
C LEU A 4 12.82 -5.59 -9.64
N ILE A 5 12.02 -6.08 -8.69
CA ILE A 5 10.85 -6.92 -8.93
C ILE A 5 9.63 -6.18 -8.38
N LYS A 6 8.66 -5.91 -9.24
CA LYS A 6 7.36 -5.32 -8.90
C LYS A 6 6.31 -6.41 -8.87
N PHE A 7 5.53 -6.49 -7.80
CA PHE A 7 4.56 -7.56 -7.60
C PHE A 7 3.34 -7.11 -6.82
N SER A 8 2.23 -7.82 -7.02
CA SER A 8 0.98 -7.67 -6.30
C SER A 8 0.65 -8.93 -5.51
N TYR A 9 -0.19 -8.80 -4.48
CA TYR A 9 -0.69 -9.95 -3.74
C TYR A 9 -2.01 -9.65 -3.02
N ASP A 10 -2.82 -10.70 -2.90
CA ASP A 10 -3.92 -10.79 -1.95
C ASP A 10 -3.36 -11.26 -0.59
N GLY A 11 -3.41 -10.39 0.43
CA GLY A 11 -2.86 -10.66 1.75
C GLY A 11 -3.74 -11.54 2.65
N THR A 12 -4.94 -11.91 2.22
CA THR A 12 -5.97 -12.57 3.04
C THR A 12 -5.44 -13.82 3.77
N ASN A 13 -4.72 -14.69 3.05
CA ASN A 13 -4.25 -15.98 3.56
C ASN A 13 -2.85 -15.93 4.17
N TYR A 14 -2.27 -14.73 4.33
CA TYR A 14 -0.89 -14.55 4.77
C TYR A 14 -0.78 -13.89 6.14
N CYS A 15 0.19 -14.36 6.92
CA CYS A 15 0.55 -13.78 8.22
C CYS A 15 1.40 -12.48 8.08
N GLY A 16 1.18 -11.74 7.00
CA GLY A 16 1.90 -10.54 6.62
C GLY A 16 3.02 -10.81 5.62
N PHE A 17 3.79 -9.77 5.33
CA PHE A 17 4.86 -9.85 4.34
C PHE A 17 6.07 -10.65 4.83
N GLN A 18 6.60 -10.27 5.99
CA GLN A 18 7.90 -10.75 6.49
C GLN A 18 7.86 -12.22 6.90
N THR A 19 8.88 -12.99 6.46
CA THR A 19 9.10 -14.38 6.85
C THR A 19 9.11 -14.53 8.39
N GLN A 20 8.35 -15.50 8.88
CA GLN A 20 8.24 -15.88 10.29
C GLN A 20 8.21 -17.40 10.36
N THR A 21 8.92 -17.99 11.32
CA THR A 21 9.03 -19.45 11.45
C THR A 21 7.65 -20.10 11.58
N GLY A 22 7.34 -21.04 10.69
CA GLY A 22 6.10 -21.82 10.71
C GLY A 22 4.84 -21.08 10.29
N LEU A 23 4.97 -19.88 9.73
CA LEU A 23 3.83 -19.09 9.25
C LEU A 23 3.90 -18.87 7.73
N ASN A 24 2.74 -18.94 7.06
CA ASN A 24 2.61 -18.62 5.64
C ASN A 24 2.78 -17.11 5.43
N THR A 25 3.80 -16.66 4.70
CA THR A 25 4.13 -15.27 4.48
C THR A 25 4.45 -14.99 3.01
N ILE A 26 4.20 -13.75 2.56
CA ILE A 26 4.46 -13.33 1.17
C ILE A 26 5.94 -13.46 0.81
N GLN A 27 6.84 -13.02 1.69
CA GLN A 27 8.28 -13.06 1.49
C GLN A 27 8.78 -14.49 1.30
N GLU A 28 8.31 -15.43 2.09
CA GLU A 28 8.68 -16.85 1.98
C GLU A 28 8.33 -17.41 0.60
N ARG A 29 7.10 -17.18 0.11
CA ARG A 29 6.67 -17.65 -1.23
C ARG A 29 7.49 -17.03 -2.36
N LEU A 30 7.82 -15.73 -2.25
CA LEU A 30 8.70 -15.07 -3.22
C LEU A 30 10.12 -15.65 -3.19
N GLU A 31 10.70 -15.87 -2.00
CA GLU A 31 12.04 -16.43 -1.84
C GLU A 31 12.12 -17.89 -2.30
N GLU A 32 11.08 -18.68 -2.12
CA GLU A 32 10.96 -20.04 -2.69
C GLU A 32 10.98 -20.01 -4.22
N ALA A 33 10.17 -19.14 -4.85
CA ALA A 33 10.14 -18.99 -6.29
C ALA A 33 11.47 -18.47 -6.85
N LEU A 34 12.06 -17.47 -6.21
CA LEU A 34 13.39 -16.93 -6.56
C LEU A 34 14.47 -18.00 -6.45
N SER A 35 14.47 -18.80 -5.37
CA SER A 35 15.46 -19.83 -5.15
C SER A 35 15.39 -20.94 -6.18
N LYS A 36 14.18 -21.32 -6.61
CA LYS A 36 13.99 -22.29 -7.71
C LYS A 36 14.52 -21.75 -9.05
N VAL A 37 14.28 -20.46 -9.35
CA VAL A 37 14.74 -19.86 -10.61
C VAL A 37 16.24 -19.65 -10.61
N ASN A 38 16.83 -19.32 -9.47
CA ASN A 38 18.26 -19.03 -9.32
C ASN A 38 19.12 -20.28 -8.99
N ASP A 39 18.48 -21.44 -8.81
CA ASP A 39 19.07 -22.71 -8.41
C ASP A 39 19.94 -22.62 -7.13
N LYS A 40 19.61 -21.69 -6.24
CA LYS A 40 20.23 -21.50 -4.93
C LYS A 40 19.36 -20.66 -4.01
N PRO A 41 19.53 -20.73 -2.68
CA PRO A 41 18.83 -19.89 -1.72
C PRO A 41 18.96 -18.41 -2.08
N THR A 42 17.85 -17.76 -2.39
CA THR A 42 17.80 -16.36 -2.84
C THR A 42 16.83 -15.55 -2.01
N LYS A 43 17.30 -14.44 -1.49
CA LYS A 43 16.51 -13.53 -0.65
C LYS A 43 15.99 -12.35 -1.43
N ILE A 44 14.82 -11.84 -1.02
CA ILE A 44 14.26 -10.58 -1.53
C ILE A 44 14.29 -9.50 -0.43
N VAL A 45 14.78 -8.32 -0.79
CA VAL A 45 14.73 -7.13 0.06
C VAL A 45 13.62 -6.23 -0.43
N ALA A 46 12.50 -6.24 0.28
CA ALA A 46 11.33 -5.45 -0.09
C ALA A 46 11.41 -4.00 0.38
N THR A 47 10.64 -3.14 -0.30
CA THR A 47 10.45 -1.72 -0.02
C THR A 47 9.92 -1.46 1.39
N GLY A 48 9.09 -2.36 1.88
CA GLY A 48 8.49 -2.29 3.21
C GLY A 48 7.74 -3.57 3.53
N ARG A 49 7.22 -3.62 4.73
CA ARG A 49 6.43 -4.74 5.25
C ARG A 49 4.97 -4.34 5.27
N THR A 50 4.08 -5.31 5.03
CA THR A 50 2.65 -5.18 5.30
C THR A 50 2.24 -6.11 6.43
N ASP A 51 1.21 -5.71 7.18
CA ASP A 51 0.65 -6.51 8.27
C ASP A 51 -0.13 -7.71 7.71
N LYS A 52 -0.49 -8.66 8.60
CA LYS A 52 -1.40 -9.77 8.28
C LYS A 52 -2.69 -9.26 7.67
N GLY A 53 -3.11 -9.84 6.54
CA GLY A 53 -4.35 -9.53 5.83
C GLY A 53 -4.32 -8.25 4.99
N VAL A 54 -3.18 -7.52 4.95
CA VAL A 54 -3.02 -6.31 4.13
C VAL A 54 -2.60 -6.70 2.72
N HIS A 55 -3.21 -6.07 1.72
CA HIS A 55 -2.95 -6.33 0.30
C HIS A 55 -1.88 -5.41 -0.27
N ALA A 56 -1.37 -5.77 -1.44
CA ALA A 56 -0.56 -4.85 -2.25
C ALA A 56 -0.94 -4.97 -3.73
N LEU A 57 -1.13 -3.82 -4.36
CA LEU A 57 -1.28 -3.73 -5.81
C LEU A 57 0.06 -3.47 -6.49
N CYS A 58 0.98 -2.83 -5.76
CA CYS A 58 2.31 -2.53 -6.24
C CYS A 58 3.30 -2.53 -5.08
N GLN A 59 3.76 -3.72 -4.68
CA GLN A 59 4.94 -3.85 -3.82
C GLN A 59 6.17 -4.01 -4.70
N CYS A 60 7.32 -3.55 -4.22
CA CYS A 60 8.60 -3.73 -4.89
C CYS A 60 9.63 -4.36 -3.95
N GLY A 61 10.59 -5.07 -4.55
CA GLY A 61 11.74 -5.61 -3.86
C GLY A 61 12.88 -5.85 -4.84
N HIS A 62 14.12 -5.96 -4.34
CA HIS A 62 15.24 -6.40 -5.18
C HIS A 62 15.77 -7.75 -4.75
N ALA A 63 16.30 -8.48 -5.71
CA ALA A 63 17.00 -9.74 -5.50
C ALA A 63 18.20 -9.85 -6.45
N ASP A 64 19.25 -10.56 -6.01
CA ASP A 64 20.41 -10.86 -6.81
C ASP A 64 20.27 -12.23 -7.47
N ILE A 65 20.31 -12.27 -8.81
CA ILE A 65 20.11 -13.44 -9.64
C ILE A 65 21.41 -13.72 -10.42
N ASP A 66 21.95 -14.93 -10.28
CA ASP A 66 23.21 -15.32 -10.94
C ASP A 66 22.97 -15.95 -12.31
N VAL A 67 21.80 -16.56 -12.49
CA VAL A 67 21.42 -17.16 -13.77
C VAL A 67 21.30 -16.08 -14.83
N ASN A 68 21.89 -16.28 -15.99
CA ASN A 68 21.76 -15.37 -17.12
C ASN A 68 20.35 -15.46 -17.72
N ILE A 69 19.45 -14.62 -17.25
CA ILE A 69 18.05 -14.59 -17.62
C ILE A 69 17.61 -13.15 -17.90
N ASN A 70 16.88 -12.91 -18.99
CA ASN A 70 16.35 -11.56 -19.24
C ASN A 70 15.10 -11.30 -18.41
N GLU A 71 14.73 -10.01 -18.31
CA GLU A 71 13.62 -9.52 -17.51
C GLU A 71 12.30 -10.26 -17.80
N TYR A 72 11.91 -10.38 -19.06
CA TYR A 72 10.66 -11.06 -19.45
C TYR A 72 10.63 -12.54 -19.04
N LYS A 73 11.74 -13.27 -19.25
CA LYS A 73 11.86 -14.68 -18.86
C LYS A 73 11.84 -14.83 -17.34
N LEU A 74 12.53 -13.92 -16.59
CA LEU A 74 12.53 -13.91 -15.13
C LEU A 74 11.11 -13.73 -14.59
N LYS A 75 10.36 -12.74 -15.08
CA LYS A 75 8.96 -12.54 -14.72
C LYS A 75 8.13 -13.80 -14.93
N ARG A 76 8.24 -14.43 -16.10
CA ARG A 76 7.48 -15.66 -16.40
C ARG A 76 7.87 -16.83 -15.50
N ALA A 77 9.16 -17.03 -15.28
CA ALA A 77 9.67 -18.10 -14.42
C ALA A 77 9.23 -17.92 -12.97
N LEU A 78 9.23 -16.69 -12.45
CA LEU A 78 8.70 -16.39 -11.12
C LEU A 78 7.20 -16.71 -11.03
N ASN A 79 6.40 -16.21 -11.97
CA ASN A 79 4.94 -16.42 -11.95
C ASN A 79 4.54 -17.89 -12.13
N SER A 80 5.36 -18.72 -12.78
CA SER A 80 5.10 -20.17 -12.89
C SER A 80 5.38 -20.94 -11.58
N ASN A 81 6.09 -20.34 -10.63
CA ASN A 81 6.43 -20.93 -9.33
C ASN A 81 5.70 -20.29 -8.14
N LEU A 82 4.98 -19.19 -8.36
CA LEU A 82 4.21 -18.50 -7.33
C LEU A 82 2.78 -19.04 -7.25
N PRO A 83 2.15 -18.97 -6.06
CA PRO A 83 0.72 -19.24 -5.92
C PRO A 83 -0.11 -18.16 -6.61
N GLU A 84 -1.39 -18.44 -6.89
CA GLU A 84 -2.29 -17.57 -7.67
C GLU A 84 -2.56 -16.21 -7.01
N ASP A 85 -2.39 -16.11 -5.72
CA ASP A 85 -2.60 -14.90 -4.92
C ASP A 85 -1.36 -13.99 -4.81
N ILE A 86 -0.24 -14.36 -5.49
CA ILE A 86 0.95 -13.51 -5.65
C ILE A 86 1.33 -13.45 -7.14
N HIS A 87 1.49 -12.23 -7.68
CA HIS A 87 1.81 -12.05 -9.08
C HIS A 87 2.93 -11.03 -9.31
N VAL A 88 4.00 -11.45 -10.01
CA VAL A 88 5.06 -10.54 -10.47
C VAL A 88 4.56 -9.78 -11.69
N ILE A 89 4.46 -8.47 -11.53
CA ILE A 89 3.95 -7.53 -12.54
C ILE A 89 5.06 -7.22 -13.55
N GLU A 90 6.26 -6.97 -13.03
CA GLU A 90 7.40 -6.52 -13.82
C GLU A 90 8.71 -6.88 -13.11
N THR A 91 9.75 -7.12 -13.91
CA THR A 91 11.13 -7.25 -13.44
C THR A 91 12.01 -6.35 -14.27
N LYS A 92 12.98 -5.69 -13.64
CA LYS A 92 13.94 -4.81 -14.30
C LYS A 92 15.33 -5.01 -13.73
N GLN A 93 16.32 -5.19 -14.60
CA GLN A 93 17.71 -5.19 -14.17
C GLN A 93 18.11 -3.77 -13.73
N VAL A 94 18.73 -3.66 -12.57
CA VAL A 94 19.18 -2.41 -11.97
C VAL A 94 20.65 -2.51 -11.61
N SER A 95 21.27 -1.38 -11.26
CA SER A 95 22.66 -1.37 -10.80
C SER A 95 22.81 -2.12 -9.47
N ASP A 96 24.00 -2.65 -9.21
CA ASP A 96 24.26 -3.47 -8.00
C ASP A 96 24.23 -2.65 -6.70
N ASP A 97 24.34 -1.32 -6.79
CA ASP A 97 24.18 -0.38 -5.66
C ASP A 97 22.72 -0.01 -5.38
N PHE A 98 21.77 -0.35 -6.30
CA PHE A 98 20.36 -0.09 -6.09
C PHE A 98 19.82 -0.83 -4.87
N HIS A 99 19.06 -0.12 -4.02
CA HIS A 99 18.43 -0.70 -2.84
C HIS A 99 16.94 -0.36 -2.79
N ALA A 100 16.07 -1.37 -2.94
CA ALA A 100 14.61 -1.20 -3.04
C ALA A 100 13.98 -0.40 -1.87
N ARG A 101 14.58 -0.43 -0.69
CA ARG A 101 14.07 0.26 0.51
C ARG A 101 14.58 1.70 0.65
N TYR A 102 15.80 2.00 0.17
CA TYR A 102 16.45 3.29 0.43
C TYR A 102 16.37 4.27 -0.74
N ASN A 103 16.19 3.76 -1.97
CA ASN A 103 16.04 4.60 -3.17
C ASN A 103 14.59 5.00 -3.46
N ILE A 104 13.70 4.92 -2.46
CA ILE A 104 12.29 5.25 -2.61
C ILE A 104 12.10 6.76 -2.56
N LYS A 105 11.29 7.29 -3.49
CA LYS A 105 10.78 8.65 -3.47
C LYS A 105 9.56 8.76 -2.56
N ASN A 106 8.56 7.91 -2.79
CA ASN A 106 7.36 7.86 -1.95
C ASN A 106 6.65 6.49 -2.04
N LYS A 107 5.69 6.31 -1.13
CA LYS A 107 4.73 5.20 -1.11
C LYS A 107 3.32 5.75 -1.03
N GLU A 108 2.41 5.13 -1.76
CA GLU A 108 0.99 5.38 -1.69
C GLU A 108 0.28 4.21 -1.03
N TYR A 109 -0.50 4.50 0.01
CA TYR A 109 -1.44 3.58 0.62
C TYR A 109 -2.86 4.05 0.37
N ARG A 110 -3.76 3.11 0.11
CA ARG A 110 -5.20 3.35 0.06
C ARG A 110 -5.90 2.46 1.05
N TYR A 111 -6.92 3.02 1.71
CA TYR A 111 -7.80 2.29 2.58
C TYR A 111 -9.23 2.43 2.08
N ILE A 112 -9.94 1.31 1.92
CA ILE A 112 -11.29 1.28 1.35
C ILE A 112 -12.29 0.90 2.44
N ILE A 113 -13.29 1.76 2.65
CA ILE A 113 -14.43 1.52 3.54
C ILE A 113 -15.68 1.44 2.69
N SER A 114 -16.49 0.39 2.85
CA SER A 114 -17.84 0.31 2.30
C SER A 114 -18.86 0.77 3.36
N LEU A 115 -19.72 1.69 3.00
CA LEU A 115 -20.84 2.19 3.80
C LEU A 115 -22.18 1.58 3.38
N GLY A 116 -22.15 0.77 2.32
CA GLY A 116 -23.31 0.10 1.77
C GLY A 116 -23.76 -1.11 2.58
N GLU A 117 -24.72 -1.85 2.02
CA GLU A 117 -25.17 -3.11 2.59
C GLU A 117 -24.01 -4.13 2.61
N TYR A 118 -23.99 -5.02 3.63
CA TYR A 118 -22.96 -6.02 3.79
C TYR A 118 -22.87 -6.94 2.59
N ASN A 119 -21.69 -7.03 1.98
CA ASN A 119 -21.40 -7.89 0.86
C ASN A 119 -20.38 -8.98 1.24
N PRO A 120 -20.80 -10.27 1.39
CA PRO A 120 -19.90 -11.33 1.79
C PRO A 120 -18.76 -11.61 0.80
N ILE A 121 -18.91 -11.21 -0.46
CA ILE A 121 -17.87 -11.40 -1.48
C ILE A 121 -16.71 -10.40 -1.27
N GLU A 122 -17.01 -9.20 -0.78
CA GLU A 122 -16.01 -8.16 -0.53
C GLU A 122 -15.38 -8.23 0.87
N ARG A 123 -15.82 -9.14 1.74
CA ARG A 123 -15.42 -9.19 3.15
C ARG A 123 -13.92 -9.20 3.41
N ASN A 124 -13.12 -9.66 2.45
CA ASN A 124 -11.67 -9.72 2.57
C ASN A 124 -10.95 -8.57 1.86
N TYR A 125 -11.69 -7.67 1.19
CA TYR A 125 -11.12 -6.67 0.28
C TYR A 125 -11.48 -5.23 0.61
N VAL A 126 -12.53 -5.04 1.43
CA VAL A 126 -12.94 -3.73 1.93
C VAL A 126 -13.36 -3.84 3.37
N PHE A 127 -13.11 -2.81 4.15
CA PHE A 127 -13.69 -2.73 5.49
C PHE A 127 -15.16 -2.33 5.37
N GLN A 128 -16.06 -3.26 5.68
CA GLN A 128 -17.51 -3.03 5.64
C GLN A 128 -17.96 -2.37 6.94
N TYR A 129 -18.35 -1.09 6.84
CA TYR A 129 -18.73 -0.26 7.97
C TYR A 129 -20.18 0.20 7.81
N ASN A 130 -21.11 -0.49 8.46
CA ASN A 130 -22.55 -0.35 8.24
C ASN A 130 -23.16 0.85 9.00
N TYR A 131 -22.35 1.81 9.43
CA TYR A 131 -22.82 3.02 10.13
C TYR A 131 -22.53 4.26 9.30
N LYS A 132 -23.32 5.30 9.54
CA LYS A 132 -23.11 6.60 8.90
C LYS A 132 -21.80 7.24 9.37
N LEU A 133 -21.05 7.81 8.45
CA LEU A 133 -19.86 8.61 8.74
C LEU A 133 -20.05 10.01 8.16
N ASP A 134 -19.62 11.03 8.91
CA ASP A 134 -19.45 12.39 8.39
C ASP A 134 -18.14 12.44 7.58
N VAL A 135 -18.26 12.22 6.27
CA VAL A 135 -17.11 12.20 5.37
C VAL A 135 -16.47 13.58 5.24
N GLU A 136 -17.25 14.67 5.34
CA GLU A 136 -16.72 16.03 5.29
C GLU A 136 -15.85 16.35 6.52
N ALA A 137 -16.27 15.91 7.71
CA ALA A 137 -15.43 16.00 8.90
C ALA A 137 -14.14 15.19 8.75
N MET A 138 -14.22 13.97 8.17
CA MET A 138 -13.05 13.15 7.88
C MET A 138 -12.10 13.81 6.86
N LYS A 139 -12.62 14.46 5.80
CA LYS A 139 -11.85 15.22 4.81
C LYS A 139 -11.08 16.39 5.44
N LYS A 140 -11.67 17.06 6.41
CA LYS A 140 -10.98 18.10 7.20
C LYS A 140 -9.90 17.50 8.08
N ALA A 141 -10.23 16.44 8.81
CA ALA A 141 -9.33 15.78 9.77
C ALA A 141 -8.08 15.21 9.09
N ILE A 142 -8.21 14.58 7.92
CA ILE A 142 -7.09 13.92 7.24
C ILE A 142 -5.98 14.89 6.87
N LYS A 143 -6.29 16.16 6.62
CA LYS A 143 -5.32 17.19 6.25
C LYS A 143 -4.32 17.50 7.37
N TYR A 144 -4.70 17.30 8.63
CA TYR A 144 -3.80 17.48 9.77
C TYR A 144 -2.70 16.41 9.88
N PHE A 145 -2.77 15.32 9.10
CA PHE A 145 -1.67 14.36 8.98
C PHE A 145 -0.60 14.78 7.98
N GLU A 146 -0.90 15.74 7.08
CA GLU A 146 0.08 16.22 6.09
C GLU A 146 1.22 16.98 6.78
N GLY A 147 2.43 16.82 6.22
CA GLY A 147 3.64 17.41 6.78
C GLY A 147 4.52 16.40 7.52
N LYS A 148 5.54 16.93 8.17
CA LYS A 148 6.54 16.16 8.93
C LYS A 148 6.14 16.11 10.41
N HIS A 149 5.78 14.92 10.90
CA HIS A 149 5.32 14.73 12.27
C HIS A 149 5.98 13.51 12.94
N ASP A 150 6.02 13.53 14.27
CA ASP A 150 6.30 12.33 15.08
C ASP A 150 5.00 11.52 15.24
N PHE A 151 4.88 10.45 14.45
CA PHE A 151 3.68 9.58 14.44
C PHE A 151 3.66 8.53 15.55
N ARG A 152 4.39 8.71 16.65
CA ARG A 152 4.46 7.76 17.77
C ARG A 152 3.08 7.41 18.35
N ALA A 153 2.13 8.35 18.34
CA ALA A 153 0.76 8.09 18.76
C ALA A 153 0.00 7.11 17.84
N PHE A 154 0.51 6.87 16.64
CA PHE A 154 -0.11 5.97 15.65
C PHE A 154 0.67 4.67 15.42
N VAL A 155 1.65 4.34 16.28
CA VAL A 155 2.46 3.12 16.21
C VAL A 155 2.10 2.16 17.35
N THR A 156 1.85 0.90 17.01
CA THR A 156 1.45 -0.10 18.02
C THR A 156 2.63 -0.75 18.73
N ASP A 157 3.81 -0.84 18.10
CA ASP A 157 4.97 -1.52 18.65
C ASP A 157 5.92 -0.55 19.37
N ASN A 158 6.24 -0.83 20.64
CA ASN A 158 7.16 -0.03 21.45
C ASN A 158 8.62 -0.15 21.00
N LYS A 159 9.00 -1.18 20.25
CA LYS A 159 10.36 -1.43 19.77
C LYS A 159 10.77 -0.50 18.61
N GLU A 160 9.82 0.06 17.87
CA GLU A 160 10.07 0.98 16.74
C GLU A 160 10.14 2.45 17.18
N LYS A 161 10.12 2.74 18.49
CA LYS A 161 9.98 4.12 19.02
C LYS A 161 11.20 5.02 18.88
N GLU A 162 12.33 4.55 18.36
CA GLU A 162 13.54 5.39 18.25
C GLU A 162 13.41 6.47 17.18
N ASN A 163 12.78 6.17 16.03
CA ASN A 163 12.54 7.15 14.98
C ASN A 163 11.14 7.01 14.39
N CYS A 164 10.17 7.72 14.97
CA CYS A 164 8.78 7.75 14.51
C CYS A 164 8.43 8.97 13.64
N VAL A 165 9.42 9.75 13.26
CA VAL A 165 9.21 10.90 12.38
C VAL A 165 9.05 10.45 10.94
N ARG A 166 7.94 10.86 10.29
CA ARG A 166 7.64 10.60 8.87
C ARG A 166 7.06 11.85 8.26
N THR A 167 7.18 11.94 6.93
CA THR A 167 6.58 13.02 6.16
C THR A 167 5.45 12.45 5.31
N ILE A 168 4.23 12.91 5.54
CA ILE A 168 3.09 12.64 4.66
C ILE A 168 2.98 13.82 3.68
N PHE A 169 3.18 13.55 2.40
CA PHE A 169 3.21 14.58 1.35
C PHE A 169 1.82 14.99 0.90
N GLN A 170 0.90 14.04 0.86
CA GLN A 170 -0.46 14.25 0.37
C GLN A 170 -1.42 13.24 0.98
N THR A 171 -2.62 13.72 1.29
CA THR A 171 -3.75 12.90 1.69
C THR A 171 -4.98 13.26 0.89
N ASP A 172 -5.92 12.31 0.75
CA ASP A 172 -7.20 12.56 0.10
C ASP A 172 -8.27 11.57 0.59
N ILE A 173 -9.53 11.97 0.50
CA ILE A 173 -10.69 11.10 0.68
C ILE A 173 -11.63 11.30 -0.50
N VAL A 174 -11.84 10.23 -1.25
CA VAL A 174 -12.72 10.20 -2.41
C VAL A 174 -13.92 9.30 -2.10
N GLU A 175 -15.11 9.79 -2.41
CA GLU A 175 -16.33 9.02 -2.35
C GLU A 175 -16.62 8.42 -3.73
N ASP A 176 -16.90 7.13 -3.77
CA ASP A 176 -17.25 6.39 -4.97
C ASP A 176 -18.44 5.46 -4.65
N GLN A 177 -19.63 5.88 -5.04
CA GLN A 177 -20.90 5.23 -4.73
C GLN A 177 -21.11 5.04 -3.22
N ASP A 178 -21.09 3.81 -2.75
CA ASP A 178 -21.20 3.42 -1.36
C ASP A 178 -19.85 3.23 -0.66
N LYS A 179 -18.73 3.59 -1.31
CA LYS A 179 -17.38 3.42 -0.77
C LYS A 179 -16.67 4.74 -0.53
N ILE A 180 -15.80 4.72 0.46
CA ILE A 180 -14.85 5.80 0.76
C ILE A 180 -13.45 5.25 0.52
N ILE A 181 -12.65 5.95 -0.28
CA ILE A 181 -11.25 5.64 -0.55
C ILE A 181 -10.40 6.69 0.14
N ILE A 182 -9.63 6.28 1.14
CA ILE A 182 -8.74 7.14 1.91
C ILE A 182 -7.31 6.92 1.41
N LYS A 183 -6.65 7.99 0.96
CA LYS A 183 -5.33 7.96 0.34
C LYS A 183 -4.29 8.65 1.24
N PHE A 184 -3.12 8.03 1.33
CA PHE A 184 -1.92 8.60 1.98
C PHE A 184 -0.71 8.41 1.08
N ILE A 185 0.04 9.49 0.82
CA ILE A 185 1.34 9.46 0.14
C ILE A 185 2.39 10.04 1.08
N GLY A 186 3.50 9.31 1.29
CA GLY A 186 4.56 9.75 2.19
C GLY A 186 5.92 9.10 1.90
N ASP A 187 6.96 9.57 2.60
CA ASP A 187 8.33 9.05 2.52
C ASP A 187 8.46 7.61 3.07
N GLY A 188 7.55 7.25 3.96
CA GLY A 188 7.47 5.93 4.58
C GLY A 188 6.37 5.89 5.63
N PHE A 189 6.03 4.67 6.05
CA PHE A 189 5.01 4.46 7.09
C PHE A 189 5.52 3.46 8.11
N LEU A 190 5.17 3.70 9.36
CA LEU A 190 5.48 2.84 10.49
C LEU A 190 4.47 1.69 10.58
N ARG A 191 4.80 0.67 11.36
CA ARG A 191 3.92 -0.46 11.58
C ARG A 191 2.58 -0.03 12.17
N TYR A 192 1.48 -0.46 11.54
CA TYR A 192 0.09 -0.09 11.84
C TYR A 192 -0.26 1.40 11.66
N GLN A 193 0.68 2.28 11.28
CA GLN A 193 0.45 3.72 11.23
C GLN A 193 -0.79 4.09 10.42
N VAL A 194 -0.88 3.65 9.16
CA VAL A 194 -2.02 3.99 8.28
C VAL A 194 -3.33 3.49 8.88
N ARG A 195 -3.38 2.25 9.37
CA ARG A 195 -4.59 1.67 9.99
C ARG A 195 -5.01 2.40 11.27
N ASN A 196 -4.06 2.88 12.07
CA ASN A 196 -4.35 3.66 13.26
C ASN A 196 -4.87 5.06 12.90
N MET A 197 -4.29 5.72 11.88
CA MET A 197 -4.80 6.99 11.37
C MET A 197 -6.23 6.84 10.81
N VAL A 198 -6.49 5.78 10.03
CA VAL A 198 -7.84 5.49 9.53
C VAL A 198 -8.81 5.22 10.68
N GLY A 199 -8.41 4.43 11.68
CA GLY A 199 -9.24 4.18 12.86
C GLY A 199 -9.61 5.47 13.62
N TYR A 200 -8.69 6.45 13.65
CA TYR A 200 -8.98 7.76 14.22
C TYR A 200 -9.90 8.60 13.32
N LEU A 201 -9.71 8.59 12.01
CA LEU A 201 -10.62 9.24 11.06
C LEU A 201 -12.06 8.71 11.16
N ILE A 202 -12.23 7.40 11.36
CA ILE A 202 -13.55 6.80 11.59
C ILE A 202 -14.16 7.39 12.86
N LYS A 203 -13.38 7.56 13.94
CA LYS A 203 -13.85 8.18 15.18
C LYS A 203 -14.30 9.64 14.99
N VAL A 204 -13.63 10.39 14.09
CA VAL A 204 -14.08 11.74 13.67
C VAL A 204 -15.38 11.63 12.88
N GLY A 205 -15.47 10.72 11.90
CA GLY A 205 -16.67 10.52 11.10
C GLY A 205 -17.89 10.05 11.89
N GLU A 206 -17.68 9.40 13.05
CA GLU A 206 -18.71 9.04 14.02
C GLU A 206 -19.15 10.22 14.92
N ASP A 207 -18.62 11.45 14.69
CA ASP A 207 -18.83 12.64 15.52
C ASP A 207 -18.45 12.47 17.01
N LYS A 208 -17.50 11.56 17.29
CA LYS A 208 -17.00 11.31 18.66
C LYS A 208 -15.91 12.27 19.09
N VAL A 209 -15.22 12.87 18.14
CA VAL A 209 -14.14 13.86 18.33
C VAL A 209 -14.12 14.85 17.16
N SER A 210 -13.65 16.08 17.40
CA SER A 210 -13.55 17.08 16.35
C SER A 210 -12.40 16.76 15.35
N PRO A 211 -12.45 17.28 14.12
CA PRO A 211 -11.37 17.13 13.15
C PRO A 211 -10.01 17.62 13.66
N GLU A 212 -9.99 18.74 14.39
CA GLU A 212 -8.81 19.41 14.93
C GLU A 212 -8.08 18.56 15.99
N SER A 213 -8.80 17.66 16.66
CA SER A 213 -8.25 16.76 17.68
C SER A 213 -7.13 15.83 17.17
N VAL A 214 -7.00 15.69 15.83
CA VAL A 214 -5.85 14.98 15.20
C VAL A 214 -4.51 15.60 15.64
N ILE A 215 -4.43 16.94 15.71
CA ILE A 215 -3.23 17.67 16.12
C ILE A 215 -2.85 17.30 17.56
N GLU A 216 -3.84 17.32 18.46
CA GLU A 216 -3.63 17.00 19.88
C GLU A 216 -3.13 15.55 20.07
N VAL A 217 -3.63 14.61 19.25
CA VAL A 217 -3.18 13.21 19.29
C VAL A 217 -1.76 13.08 18.79
N ILE A 218 -1.38 13.72 17.67
CA ILE A 218 0.00 13.74 17.15
C ILE A 218 0.95 14.28 18.23
N GLU A 219 0.62 15.45 18.81
CA GLU A 219 1.45 16.13 19.82
C GLU A 219 1.58 15.32 21.12
N SER A 220 0.52 14.58 21.48
CA SER A 220 0.53 13.77 22.71
C SER A 220 1.54 12.62 22.68
N LYS A 221 1.91 12.12 21.50
CA LYS A 221 2.79 10.95 21.31
C LYS A 221 2.30 9.70 22.04
N ASP A 222 1.03 9.65 22.39
CA ASP A 222 0.39 8.61 23.19
C ASP A 222 -0.53 7.75 22.32
N ARG A 223 -0.16 6.47 22.12
CA ARG A 223 -0.92 5.49 21.34
C ARG A 223 -2.35 5.28 21.86
N THR A 224 -2.57 5.43 23.16
CA THR A 224 -3.90 5.18 23.75
C THR A 224 -4.94 6.18 23.25
N LYS A 225 -4.52 7.38 22.86
CA LYS A 225 -5.39 8.44 22.34
C LYS A 225 -5.82 8.23 20.89
N SER A 226 -5.06 7.50 20.08
CA SER A 226 -5.36 7.29 18.66
C SER A 226 -6.47 6.24 18.38
N GLY A 227 -7.03 5.63 19.42
CA GLY A 227 -8.21 4.78 19.31
C GLY A 227 -7.93 3.39 18.71
N LYS A 228 -8.95 2.79 18.09
CA LYS A 228 -8.88 1.43 17.53
C LYS A 228 -8.12 1.40 16.22
N THR A 229 -7.36 0.33 15.99
CA THR A 229 -6.74 0.05 14.68
C THR A 229 -7.81 -0.39 13.69
N ALA A 230 -7.88 0.23 12.52
CA ALA A 230 -8.78 -0.19 11.45
C ALA A 230 -8.42 -1.61 10.94
N PRO A 231 -9.41 -2.43 10.53
CA PRO A 231 -9.20 -3.77 9.99
C PRO A 231 -8.20 -3.82 8.82
N ALA A 232 -7.56 -4.96 8.61
CA ALA A 232 -6.48 -5.07 7.61
C ALA A 232 -6.99 -5.14 6.17
N GLU A 233 -8.13 -5.77 5.96
CA GLU A 233 -8.74 -6.08 4.67
C GLU A 233 -9.06 -4.85 3.81
N GLY A 234 -9.19 -3.68 4.42
CA GLY A 234 -9.39 -2.43 3.69
C GLY A 234 -8.09 -1.79 3.20
N LEU A 235 -6.91 -2.25 3.66
CA LEU A 235 -5.64 -1.57 3.39
C LEU A 235 -4.88 -2.18 2.21
N TYR A 236 -4.41 -1.31 1.32
CA TYR A 236 -3.59 -1.64 0.14
C TYR A 236 -2.32 -0.80 0.10
N LEU A 237 -1.16 -1.44 -0.05
CA LEU A 237 0.00 -0.77 -0.61
C LEU A 237 -0.26 -0.59 -2.11
N TYR A 238 -0.64 0.64 -2.48
CA TYR A 238 -1.18 0.93 -3.81
C TYR A 238 -0.08 1.18 -4.83
N ASN A 239 0.93 1.97 -4.47
CA ASN A 239 2.04 2.31 -5.35
C ASN A 239 3.34 2.56 -4.57
N VAL A 240 4.46 2.35 -5.24
CA VAL A 240 5.80 2.71 -4.80
C VAL A 240 6.49 3.45 -5.93
N GLU A 241 6.94 4.67 -5.67
CA GLU A 241 7.73 5.46 -6.62
C GLU A 241 9.20 5.48 -6.22
N TYR A 242 10.05 5.36 -7.23
CA TYR A 242 11.49 5.57 -7.13
C TYR A 242 11.90 6.89 -7.78
N GLU A 243 13.16 7.32 -7.65
CA GLU A 243 13.67 8.51 -8.34
C GLU A 243 13.65 8.35 -9.87
N GLU A 244 13.62 9.46 -10.61
CA GLU A 244 13.21 9.54 -12.03
C GLU A 244 13.94 8.58 -12.98
N ASN A 245 15.22 8.30 -12.74
CA ASN A 245 16.02 7.40 -13.59
C ASN A 245 15.50 5.94 -13.65
N ILE A 246 14.58 5.57 -12.76
CA ILE A 246 13.98 4.25 -12.69
C ILE A 246 12.49 4.30 -13.10
N ASN A 247 11.82 5.44 -12.88
CA ASN A 247 10.40 5.63 -13.17
C ASN A 247 10.08 5.74 -14.67
N ASP A 248 10.98 6.24 -15.50
CA ASP A 248 10.74 6.37 -16.95
C ASP A 248 10.40 5.03 -17.63
N TRP A 249 10.77 3.91 -16.98
CA TRP A 249 10.45 2.56 -17.44
C TRP A 249 9.20 1.99 -16.77
N PHE A 250 8.86 2.45 -15.57
CA PHE A 250 7.69 1.98 -14.82
C PHE A 250 6.37 2.69 -15.17
N ASN A 251 6.42 3.73 -15.99
CA ASN A 251 5.23 4.47 -16.46
C ASN A 251 4.35 3.69 -17.47
N ILE A 252 4.66 2.42 -17.70
CA ILE A 252 3.78 1.54 -18.46
C ILE A 252 2.56 1.22 -17.60
N ASN A 253 1.58 2.14 -17.70
CA ASN A 253 0.15 1.87 -17.54
C ASN A 253 -0.24 0.92 -16.39
N ILE A 254 -0.21 1.42 -15.17
CA ILE A 254 -1.05 0.86 -14.11
C ILE A 254 -2.48 0.60 -14.65
N ARG A 255 -3.01 1.43 -15.54
CA ARG A 255 -4.28 1.22 -16.27
C ARG A 255 -4.36 -0.12 -17.01
N ASN A 256 -3.31 -0.60 -17.65
CA ASN A 256 -3.34 -1.85 -18.42
C ASN A 256 -3.22 -3.11 -17.56
N ILE A 257 -2.53 -3.00 -16.42
CA ILE A 257 -2.42 -4.11 -15.45
C ILE A 257 -3.75 -4.30 -14.74
N TYR A 258 -4.41 -3.22 -14.37
CA TYR A 258 -5.76 -3.22 -13.80
C TYR A 258 -6.76 -3.88 -14.75
N ASN A 259 -6.75 -3.55 -16.02
CA ASN A 259 -7.67 -4.12 -16.99
C ASN A 259 -7.50 -5.64 -17.17
N SER A 260 -6.30 -6.20 -17.11
CA SER A 260 -6.08 -7.64 -17.31
C SER A 260 -6.44 -8.49 -16.08
N TRP A 261 -6.26 -7.96 -14.88
CA TRP A 261 -6.66 -8.62 -13.62
C TRP A 261 -8.17 -8.44 -13.36
N LEU A 262 -8.73 -7.31 -13.77
CA LEU A 262 -10.13 -6.92 -13.67
C LEU A 262 -11.06 -7.70 -14.60
N PHE A 263 -10.59 -8.19 -15.75
CA PHE A 263 -11.39 -9.05 -16.61
C PHE A 263 -11.75 -10.39 -15.96
N ARG A 264 -11.00 -10.82 -14.95
CA ARG A 264 -11.36 -12.00 -14.14
C ARG A 264 -12.31 -11.70 -12.98
N ASN A 265 -12.34 -10.45 -12.49
CA ASN A 265 -13.21 -10.03 -11.39
C ASN A 265 -13.91 -8.70 -11.73
N ARG A 266 -15.12 -8.76 -12.23
CA ARG A 266 -15.98 -7.67 -12.71
C ARG A 266 -16.17 -6.46 -11.77
N TRP A 267 -15.66 -6.54 -10.54
CA TRP A 267 -15.82 -5.61 -9.44
C TRP A 267 -14.86 -4.41 -9.44
N TRP A 268 -13.69 -4.56 -10.06
CA TRP A 268 -12.65 -3.52 -10.06
C TRP A 268 -12.86 -2.43 -11.13
N TYR A 269 -13.78 -2.64 -12.07
CA TYR A 269 -14.05 -1.66 -13.13
C TYR A 269 -14.59 -0.34 -12.58
N GLN A 270 -15.20 -0.33 -11.41
CA GLN A 270 -15.80 0.86 -10.81
C GLN A 270 -14.77 1.78 -10.12
N ILE A 271 -13.66 1.26 -9.61
CA ILE A 271 -12.65 2.07 -8.89
C ILE A 271 -11.81 2.94 -9.86
N ASN A 272 -11.78 2.63 -11.15
CA ASN A 272 -10.90 3.27 -12.13
C ASN A 272 -11.57 4.29 -13.07
N ASN A 273 -12.88 4.47 -12.99
CA ASN A 273 -13.60 5.48 -13.80
C ASN A 273 -13.67 6.86 -13.17
N ILE A 274 -12.81 7.16 -12.18
CA ILE A 274 -12.63 8.55 -11.74
C ILE A 274 -11.91 9.29 -12.86
N ASN A 275 -12.69 10.04 -13.60
CA ASN A 275 -12.33 10.79 -14.80
C ASN A 275 -11.22 11.80 -14.51
N TYR A 276 -9.97 11.48 -14.88
CA TYR A 276 -8.84 12.43 -14.87
C TYR A 276 -8.96 13.54 -15.93
N SER A 277 -10.06 13.58 -16.72
CA SER A 277 -10.28 14.62 -17.73
C SER A 277 -10.49 16.02 -17.15
N ASN A 278 -10.78 16.18 -15.86
CA ASN A 278 -10.97 17.49 -15.24
C ASN A 278 -9.71 18.13 -14.63
N ILE A 279 -8.57 17.43 -14.59
CA ILE A 279 -7.34 17.98 -14.01
C ILE A 279 -6.42 18.60 -15.10
N ILE A 280 -6.55 18.19 -16.35
CA ILE A 280 -5.71 18.73 -17.45
C ILE A 280 -6.18 20.10 -17.92
N THR A 281 -7.42 20.50 -17.65
CA THR A 281 -7.96 21.80 -18.13
C THR A 281 -7.52 22.99 -17.26
N ILE A 282 -7.02 22.76 -16.05
CA ILE A 282 -6.59 23.86 -15.15
C ILE A 282 -5.11 24.26 -15.35
N CYS A 283 -4.28 23.42 -15.98
CA CYS A 283 -2.87 23.73 -16.21
C CYS A 283 -2.56 24.40 -17.58
N LEU A 284 -3.54 24.60 -18.44
CA LEU A 284 -3.33 25.22 -19.76
C LEU A 284 -3.98 26.61 -19.90
N SER A 285 -4.50 27.22 -18.83
CA SER A 285 -5.07 28.58 -18.88
C SER A 285 -4.26 29.64 -18.10
N SER A 286 -2.96 29.39 -17.85
CA SER A 286 -2.05 30.37 -17.28
C SER A 286 -0.70 30.29 -17.99
N SER A 287 -0.69 30.71 -19.23
CA SER A 287 0.48 31.22 -19.96
C SER A 287 0.03 32.26 -20.96
#